data_ae27386bdc54943a18a9bded7dac1090
#
_entry.id   ae27386bdc54943a18a9bded7dac1090
#
_cell.length_a   1.000
_cell.length_b   1.000
_cell.length_c   1.000
_cell.angle_alpha   90.00
_cell.angle_beta   90.00
_cell.angle_gamma   90.00
#
_symmetry.space_group_name_H-M   'P 1'
#
loop_
_entity.id
_entity.type
_entity.pdbx_description
1 polymer ?
#
loop_
_entity_poly.entity_id
_entity_poly.type
_entity_poly.pdbx_seq_one_letter_code
_entity_poly.pdbx_strand_id
1 'polypeptide(L)'
;MKIERIETFLVPPRWLFCRVETSDGVVGWGEPVVEGRAEVVRTAIDTLSEYLIGQDPLQIERHWQMLTKGGFYRGGPVLSSAVAGLDHALWDIAGKVYGAPVAALLGGRVRDRVRVYAWVGGDEPAAIGDAVAEQVAAGMTAVKMNGSGRIQPSPSVAEINDIVTRLAAARDAIGDHRDVAIDLHGRVGVAGARRILHAVEDLQPFFVEEPVLPEHMTHLSEIVSTSTVPVALGERLYHRAEFVAPLNAGVAVVQPDVSHAGGISELRRIAVLADTHGAMLAPHCPLGPISLAASLQVSFATPNFLIQEQSRGIHYNESSDLTSYLVDPTPFTWVNGHAEWNPLPGLGISIDETAVRAADKTGHTWRNPVWTHEDGSFAEW
;
A
#
# COMPACT_ATOMS: atom_id res chain seq x y z
N MET A 1 -30.98 2.72 10.17
CA MET A 1 -30.00 2.50 9.08
C MET A 1 -29.50 1.06 9.15
N LYS A 2 -29.55 0.33 8.02
CA LYS A 2 -29.09 -1.06 7.89
C LYS A 2 -28.35 -1.20 6.56
N ILE A 3 -27.39 -2.10 6.46
CA ILE A 3 -26.77 -2.46 5.19
C ILE A 3 -27.83 -3.16 4.34
N GLU A 4 -28.11 -2.64 3.15
CA GLU A 4 -29.13 -3.16 2.24
C GLU A 4 -28.50 -3.90 1.06
N ARG A 5 -27.40 -3.37 0.52
CA ARG A 5 -26.76 -3.94 -0.66
C ARG A 5 -25.23 -3.77 -0.61
N ILE A 6 -24.54 -4.81 -1.09
CA ILE A 6 -23.09 -4.80 -1.31
C ILE A 6 -22.86 -5.19 -2.77
N GLU A 7 -22.10 -4.39 -3.50
CA GLU A 7 -21.76 -4.57 -4.91
C GLU A 7 -20.25 -4.48 -5.09
N THR A 8 -19.71 -5.19 -6.05
CA THR A 8 -18.28 -5.11 -6.42
C THR A 8 -18.12 -4.82 -7.90
N PHE A 9 -17.07 -4.06 -8.24
CA PHE A 9 -16.79 -3.61 -9.60
C PHE A 9 -15.33 -3.89 -9.94
N LEU A 10 -15.11 -4.63 -11.03
CA LEU A 10 -13.79 -4.92 -11.56
C LEU A 10 -13.41 -3.82 -12.54
N VAL A 11 -12.56 -2.91 -12.16
CA VAL A 11 -12.26 -1.70 -12.95
C VAL A 11 -10.79 -1.64 -13.39
N PRO A 12 -10.53 -1.24 -14.65
CA PRO A 12 -9.18 -0.96 -15.11
C PRO A 12 -8.47 0.08 -14.20
N PRO A 13 -7.14 0.00 -14.09
CA PRO A 13 -6.24 -0.91 -14.79
C PRO A 13 -6.19 -2.32 -14.17
N ARG A 14 -6.40 -2.47 -12.86
CA ARG A 14 -6.23 -3.73 -12.12
C ARG A 14 -6.95 -3.75 -10.77
N TRP A 15 -7.94 -2.89 -10.55
CA TRP A 15 -8.58 -2.67 -9.26
C TRP A 15 -9.91 -3.41 -9.12
N LEU A 16 -10.31 -3.62 -7.88
CA LEU A 16 -11.63 -4.07 -7.48
C LEU A 16 -12.20 -3.05 -6.49
N PHE A 17 -13.34 -2.44 -6.81
CA PHE A 17 -14.05 -1.57 -5.89
C PHE A 17 -15.23 -2.29 -5.25
N CYS A 18 -15.55 -1.91 -4.03
CA CYS A 18 -16.70 -2.39 -3.26
C CYS A 18 -17.57 -1.20 -2.88
N ARG A 19 -18.88 -1.33 -3.07
CA ARG A 19 -19.89 -0.34 -2.74
C ARG A 19 -20.87 -0.94 -1.74
N VAL A 20 -21.00 -0.31 -0.59
CA VAL A 20 -21.97 -0.68 0.45
C VAL A 20 -23.04 0.41 0.53
N GLU A 21 -24.31 0.02 0.37
CA GLU A 21 -25.46 0.92 0.44
C GLU A 21 -26.31 0.58 1.66
N THR A 22 -26.78 1.61 2.33
CA THR A 22 -27.67 1.49 3.48
C THR A 22 -29.12 1.74 3.11
N SER A 23 -30.05 1.27 3.95
CA SER A 23 -31.51 1.52 3.81
C SER A 23 -31.90 3.00 3.78
N ASP A 24 -31.03 3.88 4.23
CA ASP A 24 -31.24 5.32 4.28
C ASP A 24 -30.55 6.03 3.10
N GLY A 25 -30.02 5.27 2.14
CA GLY A 25 -29.38 5.78 0.92
C GLY A 25 -27.96 6.27 1.10
N VAL A 26 -27.34 6.09 2.28
CA VAL A 26 -25.92 6.42 2.47
C VAL A 26 -25.06 5.34 1.80
N VAL A 27 -24.09 5.76 1.00
CA VAL A 27 -23.18 4.87 0.27
C VAL A 27 -21.75 5.03 0.76
N GLY A 28 -21.10 3.92 1.09
CA GLY A 28 -19.66 3.85 1.34
C GLY A 28 -18.92 3.07 0.27
N TRP A 29 -17.68 3.46 0.02
CA TRP A 29 -16.80 2.83 -0.95
C TRP A 29 -15.58 2.21 -0.29
N GLY A 30 -15.14 1.05 -0.82
CA GLY A 30 -13.92 0.37 -0.43
C GLY A 30 -13.17 -0.17 -1.64
N GLU A 31 -11.93 -0.57 -1.43
CA GLU A 31 -11.07 -1.14 -2.48
C GLU A 31 -10.41 -2.43 -1.97
N PRO A 32 -11.13 -3.56 -2.09
CA PRO A 32 -10.66 -4.87 -1.66
C PRO A 32 -9.88 -5.57 -2.77
N VAL A 33 -8.64 -5.23 -2.98
CA VAL A 33 -7.87 -5.80 -4.10
C VAL A 33 -6.66 -6.60 -3.62
N VAL A 34 -6.40 -7.71 -4.30
CA VAL A 34 -5.09 -8.36 -4.39
C VAL A 34 -4.73 -8.38 -5.86
N GLU A 35 -3.62 -7.79 -6.22
CA GLU A 35 -3.18 -7.67 -7.60
C GLU A 35 -3.05 -9.06 -8.23
N GLY A 36 -3.61 -9.21 -9.41
CA GLY A 36 -3.66 -10.47 -10.14
C GLY A 36 -4.66 -11.49 -9.62
N ARG A 37 -5.43 -11.17 -8.54
CA ARG A 37 -6.41 -12.06 -7.91
C ARG A 37 -7.74 -11.35 -7.59
N ALA A 38 -8.05 -10.24 -8.23
CA ALA A 38 -9.23 -9.41 -7.96
C ALA A 38 -10.54 -10.21 -7.99
N GLU A 39 -10.72 -11.14 -8.95
CA GLU A 39 -11.93 -11.96 -9.06
C GLU A 39 -12.08 -12.95 -7.89
N VAL A 40 -10.97 -13.42 -7.32
CA VAL A 40 -11.00 -14.29 -6.14
C VAL A 40 -11.46 -13.50 -4.92
N VAL A 41 -10.97 -12.28 -4.78
CA VAL A 41 -11.40 -11.36 -3.70
C VAL A 41 -12.86 -10.97 -3.87
N ARG A 42 -13.34 -10.72 -5.11
CA ARG A 42 -14.78 -10.51 -5.41
C ARG A 42 -15.64 -11.65 -4.84
N THR A 43 -15.28 -12.89 -5.13
CA THR A 43 -16.00 -14.06 -4.62
C THR A 43 -15.96 -14.15 -3.08
N ALA A 44 -14.85 -13.78 -2.47
CA ALA A 44 -14.75 -13.73 -1.01
C ALA A 44 -15.71 -12.69 -0.42
N ILE A 45 -15.83 -11.50 -1.04
CA ILE A 45 -16.79 -10.47 -0.61
C ILE A 45 -18.23 -10.98 -0.73
N ASP A 46 -18.58 -11.65 -1.83
CA ASP A 46 -19.92 -12.18 -2.02
C ASP A 46 -20.33 -13.09 -0.84
N THR A 47 -19.42 -13.98 -0.42
CA THR A 47 -19.66 -14.86 0.74
C THR A 47 -19.70 -14.14 2.08
N LEU A 48 -18.84 -13.12 2.28
CA LEU A 48 -18.80 -12.32 3.50
C LEU A 48 -19.99 -11.37 3.62
N SER A 49 -20.57 -10.95 2.51
CA SER A 49 -21.73 -10.05 2.46
C SER A 49 -22.97 -10.61 3.18
N GLU A 50 -23.13 -11.93 3.18
CA GLU A 50 -24.23 -12.60 3.87
C GLU A 50 -24.29 -12.28 5.38
N TYR A 51 -23.12 -12.02 6.00
CA TYR A 51 -23.03 -11.67 7.42
C TYR A 51 -23.34 -10.21 7.72
N LEU A 52 -23.28 -9.35 6.71
CA LEU A 52 -23.41 -7.90 6.86
C LEU A 52 -24.79 -7.37 6.47
N ILE A 53 -25.46 -7.99 5.50
CA ILE A 53 -26.79 -7.55 5.05
C ILE A 53 -27.76 -7.54 6.23
N GLY A 54 -28.51 -6.45 6.39
CA GLY A 54 -29.46 -6.22 7.46
C GLY A 54 -28.85 -5.76 8.79
N GLN A 55 -27.51 -5.72 8.91
CA GLN A 55 -26.83 -5.23 10.11
C GLN A 55 -26.70 -3.72 10.12
N ASP A 56 -26.40 -3.14 11.29
CA ASP A 56 -26.09 -1.73 11.48
C ASP A 56 -24.65 -1.44 11.00
N PRO A 57 -24.42 -0.62 9.95
CA PRO A 57 -23.10 -0.36 9.39
C PRO A 57 -22.15 0.37 10.36
N LEU A 58 -22.67 1.02 11.40
CA LEU A 58 -21.86 1.76 12.37
C LEU A 58 -21.18 0.87 13.42
N GLN A 59 -21.49 -0.43 13.46
CA GLN A 59 -20.87 -1.40 14.36
C GLN A 59 -19.57 -1.95 13.76
N ILE A 60 -18.67 -1.07 13.30
CA ILE A 60 -17.47 -1.39 12.50
C ILE A 60 -16.61 -2.45 13.19
N GLU A 61 -16.25 -2.23 14.45
CA GLU A 61 -15.41 -3.17 15.21
C GLU A 61 -16.06 -4.55 15.34
N ARG A 62 -17.38 -4.60 15.57
CA ARG A 62 -18.13 -5.85 15.64
C ARG A 62 -18.08 -6.60 14.31
N HIS A 63 -18.28 -5.89 13.19
CA HIS A 63 -18.22 -6.48 11.86
C HIS A 63 -16.80 -6.96 11.54
N TRP A 64 -15.80 -6.14 11.82
CA TRP A 64 -14.40 -6.52 11.63
C TRP A 64 -14.06 -7.81 12.39
N GLN A 65 -14.47 -7.93 13.67
CA GLN A 65 -14.24 -9.14 14.46
C GLN A 65 -15.02 -10.34 13.92
N MET A 66 -16.27 -10.15 13.52
CA MET A 66 -17.08 -11.20 12.93
C MET A 66 -16.45 -11.76 11.66
N LEU A 67 -16.01 -10.88 10.75
CA LEU A 67 -15.39 -11.26 9.48
C LEU A 67 -14.01 -11.89 9.64
N THR A 68 -13.26 -11.53 10.69
CA THR A 68 -11.91 -12.04 10.94
C THR A 68 -11.87 -13.23 11.90
N LYS A 69 -12.78 -13.32 12.87
CA LYS A 69 -12.78 -14.35 13.91
C LYS A 69 -13.95 -15.33 13.80
N GLY A 70 -15.01 -14.97 13.09
CA GLY A 70 -16.22 -15.78 12.96
C GLY A 70 -16.02 -17.07 12.17
N GLY A 71 -15.05 -17.13 11.27
CA GLY A 71 -14.68 -18.33 10.52
C GLY A 71 -13.58 -19.13 11.21
N PHE A 72 -13.61 -20.46 11.07
CA PHE A 72 -12.53 -21.32 11.55
C PHE A 72 -11.24 -21.11 10.74
N TYR A 73 -11.35 -21.08 9.41
CA TYR A 73 -10.25 -20.75 8.49
C TYR A 73 -10.30 -19.27 8.16
N ARG A 74 -9.19 -18.55 8.42
CA ARG A 74 -9.14 -17.09 8.33
C ARG A 74 -7.74 -16.59 7.98
N GLY A 75 -7.65 -15.32 7.55
CA GLY A 75 -6.41 -14.66 7.21
C GLY A 75 -5.91 -14.98 5.81
N GLY A 76 -4.69 -14.58 5.52
CA GLY A 76 -4.08 -14.61 4.20
C GLY A 76 -4.60 -13.49 3.29
N PRO A 77 -3.93 -13.27 2.14
CA PRO A 77 -4.14 -12.07 1.31
C PRO A 77 -5.59 -11.89 0.87
N VAL A 78 -6.24 -12.94 0.37
CA VAL A 78 -7.59 -12.84 -0.21
C VAL A 78 -8.64 -12.47 0.84
N LEU A 79 -8.69 -13.20 1.96
CA LEU A 79 -9.71 -12.94 2.98
C LEU A 79 -9.44 -11.62 3.71
N SER A 80 -8.19 -11.30 3.98
CA SER A 80 -7.84 -10.02 4.62
C SER A 80 -8.15 -8.83 3.73
N SER A 81 -7.97 -8.94 2.40
CA SER A 81 -8.34 -7.89 1.46
C SER A 81 -9.85 -7.74 1.30
N ALA A 82 -10.60 -8.84 1.30
CA ALA A 82 -12.07 -8.75 1.30
C ALA A 82 -12.59 -8.01 2.54
N VAL A 83 -12.04 -8.34 3.72
CA VAL A 83 -12.35 -7.62 4.97
C VAL A 83 -11.95 -6.15 4.87
N ALA A 84 -10.77 -5.84 4.31
CA ALA A 84 -10.26 -4.48 4.16
C ALA A 84 -11.21 -3.59 3.37
N GLY A 85 -11.66 -4.03 2.20
CA GLY A 85 -12.59 -3.23 1.39
C GLY A 85 -13.94 -3.00 2.05
N LEU A 86 -14.46 -4.01 2.76
CA LEU A 86 -15.69 -3.85 3.55
C LEU A 86 -15.47 -2.86 4.71
N ASP A 87 -14.33 -2.94 5.40
CA ASP A 87 -13.96 -2.01 6.48
C ASP A 87 -13.84 -0.57 5.98
N HIS A 88 -13.19 -0.35 4.81
CA HIS A 88 -13.14 0.97 4.17
C HIS A 88 -14.53 1.55 3.94
N ALA A 89 -15.43 0.76 3.35
CA ALA A 89 -16.78 1.20 3.05
C ALA A 89 -17.59 1.53 4.32
N LEU A 90 -17.42 0.74 5.38
CA LEU A 90 -18.10 1.01 6.66
C LEU A 90 -17.56 2.28 7.34
N TRP A 91 -16.24 2.52 7.31
CA TRP A 91 -15.67 3.77 7.80
C TRP A 91 -16.11 4.98 6.95
N ASP A 92 -16.21 4.83 5.63
CA ASP A 92 -16.72 5.87 4.74
C ASP A 92 -18.18 6.23 5.08
N ILE A 93 -19.03 5.21 5.30
CA ILE A 93 -20.42 5.41 5.77
C ILE A 93 -20.42 6.15 7.11
N ALA A 94 -19.63 5.70 8.08
CA ALA A 94 -19.61 6.33 9.40
C ALA A 94 -19.19 7.81 9.31
N GLY A 95 -18.14 8.11 8.54
CA GLY A 95 -17.73 9.50 8.31
C GLY A 95 -18.84 10.35 7.68
N LYS A 96 -19.54 9.83 6.68
CA LYS A 96 -20.66 10.53 6.03
C LYS A 96 -21.85 10.74 6.98
N VAL A 97 -22.18 9.74 7.78
CA VAL A 97 -23.27 9.81 8.76
C VAL A 97 -22.99 10.83 9.86
N TYR A 98 -21.77 10.86 10.36
CA TYR A 98 -21.36 11.82 11.41
C TYR A 98 -20.94 13.18 10.85
N GLY A 99 -20.90 13.37 9.53
CA GLY A 99 -20.48 14.62 8.89
C GLY A 99 -19.00 14.94 9.14
N ALA A 100 -18.15 13.93 9.30
CA ALA A 100 -16.75 14.08 9.68
C ALA A 100 -15.83 13.22 8.78
N PRO A 101 -14.58 13.66 8.50
CA PRO A 101 -13.59 12.81 7.89
C PRO A 101 -13.23 11.65 8.81
N VAL A 102 -12.86 10.50 8.24
CA VAL A 102 -12.51 9.29 9.02
C VAL A 102 -11.38 9.59 10.02
N ALA A 103 -10.37 10.36 9.64
CA ALA A 103 -9.29 10.75 10.55
C ALA A 103 -9.79 11.43 11.83
N ALA A 104 -10.88 12.21 11.76
CA ALA A 104 -11.49 12.81 12.95
C ALA A 104 -12.10 11.74 13.88
N LEU A 105 -12.73 10.71 13.30
CA LEU A 105 -13.28 9.57 14.05
C LEU A 105 -12.19 8.67 14.64
N LEU A 106 -11.00 8.66 14.04
CA LEU A 106 -9.83 7.93 14.56
C LEU A 106 -9.11 8.64 15.71
N GLY A 107 -9.58 9.82 16.11
CA GLY A 107 -9.02 10.60 17.23
C GLY A 107 -8.56 12.00 16.84
N GLY A 108 -8.69 12.36 15.58
CA GLY A 108 -8.30 13.67 15.03
C GLY A 108 -6.95 13.63 14.32
N ARG A 109 -6.73 14.64 13.51
CA ARG A 109 -5.45 14.78 12.79
C ARG A 109 -4.33 15.24 13.73
N VAL A 110 -3.14 14.70 13.52
CA VAL A 110 -1.91 15.11 14.22
C VAL A 110 -0.97 15.91 13.33
N ARG A 111 -1.32 16.08 12.05
CA ARG A 111 -0.59 16.89 11.06
C ARG A 111 -1.52 17.55 10.05
N ASP A 112 -1.05 18.63 9.44
CA ASP A 112 -1.83 19.37 8.43
C ASP A 112 -1.59 18.88 7.00
N ARG A 113 -0.52 18.12 6.78
CA ARG A 113 -0.15 17.55 5.48
C ARG A 113 0.57 16.21 5.66
N VAL A 114 0.42 15.32 4.71
CA VAL A 114 1.03 14.00 4.64
C VAL A 114 2.05 13.99 3.51
N ARG A 115 3.33 13.73 3.84
CA ARG A 115 4.38 13.59 2.83
C ARG A 115 4.13 12.34 1.99
N VAL A 116 4.30 12.45 0.67
CA VAL A 116 4.16 11.33 -0.26
C VAL A 116 5.46 11.14 -1.05
N TYR A 117 5.70 9.93 -1.55
CA TYR A 117 6.76 9.68 -2.52
C TYR A 117 6.19 9.25 -3.87
N ALA A 118 6.95 9.50 -4.93
CA ALA A 118 6.67 8.98 -6.25
C ALA A 118 7.45 7.68 -6.48
N TRP A 119 6.82 6.72 -7.15
CA TRP A 119 7.52 5.58 -7.68
C TRP A 119 8.22 5.96 -8.99
N VAL A 120 9.47 5.55 -9.17
CA VAL A 120 10.25 5.76 -10.39
C VAL A 120 10.77 4.43 -10.93
N GLY A 121 10.67 4.24 -12.22
CA GLY A 121 11.15 3.06 -12.93
C GLY A 121 12.30 3.40 -13.90
N GLY A 122 12.91 2.36 -14.40
CA GLY A 122 13.98 2.41 -15.38
C GLY A 122 15.02 1.31 -15.14
N ASP A 123 15.45 0.64 -16.21
CA ASP A 123 16.44 -0.44 -16.10
C ASP A 123 17.87 0.08 -16.24
N GLU A 124 18.03 1.24 -16.88
CA GLU A 124 19.33 1.89 -17.10
C GLU A 124 19.52 3.08 -16.14
N PRO A 125 20.77 3.37 -15.68
CA PRO A 125 21.05 4.48 -14.77
C PRO A 125 20.59 5.85 -15.29
N ALA A 126 20.74 6.14 -16.58
CA ALA A 126 20.27 7.38 -17.18
C ALA A 126 18.74 7.51 -17.14
N ALA A 127 18.02 6.43 -17.43
CA ALA A 127 16.56 6.42 -17.37
C ALA A 127 16.02 6.67 -15.95
N ILE A 128 16.66 6.09 -14.93
CA ILE A 128 16.35 6.37 -13.53
C ILE A 128 16.62 7.83 -13.19
N GLY A 129 17.78 8.37 -13.57
CA GLY A 129 18.13 9.76 -13.32
C GLY A 129 17.12 10.74 -13.92
N ASP A 130 16.71 10.52 -15.17
CA ASP A 130 15.70 11.34 -15.87
C ASP A 130 14.35 11.25 -15.18
N ALA A 131 13.88 10.04 -14.84
CA ALA A 131 12.62 9.84 -14.12
C ALA A 131 12.60 10.54 -12.75
N VAL A 132 13.70 10.48 -12.01
CA VAL A 132 13.84 11.20 -10.73
C VAL A 132 13.82 12.72 -10.95
N ALA A 133 14.55 13.24 -11.95
CA ALA A 133 14.56 14.66 -12.25
C ALA A 133 13.16 15.19 -12.63
N GLU A 134 12.36 14.41 -13.33
CA GLU A 134 10.96 14.74 -13.64
C GLU A 134 10.14 14.87 -12.35
N GLN A 135 10.25 13.92 -11.41
CA GLN A 135 9.53 13.98 -10.14
C GLN A 135 9.98 15.17 -9.28
N VAL A 136 11.27 15.49 -9.27
CA VAL A 136 11.79 16.68 -8.60
C VAL A 136 11.21 17.95 -9.20
N ALA A 137 11.15 18.05 -10.53
CA ALA A 137 10.52 19.18 -11.23
C ALA A 137 9.01 19.29 -10.93
N ALA A 138 8.33 18.17 -10.71
CA ALA A 138 6.93 18.11 -10.25
C ALA A 138 6.76 18.46 -8.76
N GLY A 139 7.84 18.76 -8.04
CA GLY A 139 7.81 19.16 -6.63
C GLY A 139 7.88 18.02 -5.62
N MET A 140 8.19 16.79 -6.06
CA MET A 140 8.35 15.66 -5.15
C MET A 140 9.63 15.80 -4.30
N THR A 141 9.54 15.35 -3.05
CA THR A 141 10.63 15.41 -2.08
C THR A 141 11.21 14.03 -1.74
N ALA A 142 10.59 12.99 -2.24
CA ALA A 142 11.05 11.62 -2.11
C ALA A 142 10.60 10.78 -3.30
N VAL A 143 11.40 9.77 -3.64
CA VAL A 143 11.08 8.76 -4.63
C VAL A 143 11.39 7.35 -4.09
N LYS A 144 10.72 6.34 -4.63
CA LYS A 144 11.05 4.92 -4.44
C LYS A 144 11.32 4.28 -5.79
N MET A 145 12.32 3.41 -5.87
CA MET A 145 12.68 2.67 -7.07
C MET A 145 12.84 1.18 -6.78
N ASN A 146 12.57 0.34 -7.77
CA ASN A 146 12.96 -1.06 -7.69
C ASN A 146 14.49 -1.20 -7.65
N GLY A 147 14.99 -1.99 -6.70
CA GLY A 147 16.41 -2.29 -6.60
C GLY A 147 16.91 -3.12 -7.78
N SER A 148 16.10 -4.06 -8.25
CA SER A 148 16.44 -4.94 -9.36
C SER A 148 15.20 -5.28 -10.19
N GLY A 149 15.42 -5.64 -11.46
CA GLY A 149 14.53 -6.50 -12.19
C GLY A 149 14.67 -7.96 -11.72
N ARG A 150 14.58 -8.91 -12.65
CA ARG A 150 14.88 -10.32 -12.39
C ARG A 150 16.33 -10.47 -11.92
N ILE A 151 16.53 -11.10 -10.76
CA ILE A 151 17.83 -11.27 -10.12
C ILE A 151 17.93 -12.68 -9.51
N GLN A 152 19.14 -13.21 -9.41
CA GLN A 152 19.37 -14.48 -8.75
C GLN A 152 19.21 -14.36 -7.21
N PRO A 153 18.70 -15.40 -6.52
CA PRO A 153 18.64 -15.42 -5.05
C PRO A 153 20.01 -15.21 -4.38
N SER A 154 21.10 -15.60 -5.06
CA SER A 154 22.48 -15.26 -4.69
C SER A 154 23.09 -14.38 -5.77
N PRO A 155 22.92 -13.06 -5.68
CA PRO A 155 23.32 -12.13 -6.73
C PRO A 155 24.83 -12.13 -6.94
N SER A 156 25.23 -12.04 -8.22
CA SER A 156 26.61 -11.84 -8.63
C SER A 156 27.12 -10.46 -8.23
N VAL A 157 28.42 -10.24 -8.35
CA VAL A 157 29.03 -8.91 -8.16
C VAL A 157 28.47 -7.91 -9.18
N ALA A 158 28.26 -8.34 -10.43
CA ALA A 158 27.71 -7.48 -11.48
C ALA A 158 26.28 -7.02 -11.14
N GLU A 159 25.38 -7.93 -10.75
CA GLU A 159 24.02 -7.60 -10.37
C GLU A 159 23.96 -6.63 -9.17
N ILE A 160 24.84 -6.79 -8.18
CA ILE A 160 24.94 -5.83 -7.06
C ILE A 160 25.44 -4.47 -7.55
N ASN A 161 26.44 -4.43 -8.41
CA ASN A 161 26.96 -3.18 -8.96
C ASN A 161 25.92 -2.44 -9.80
N ASP A 162 25.06 -3.15 -10.52
CA ASP A 162 23.94 -2.55 -11.27
C ASP A 162 22.92 -1.87 -10.34
N ILE A 163 22.61 -2.50 -9.21
CA ILE A 163 21.76 -1.89 -8.17
C ILE A 163 22.41 -0.60 -7.64
N VAL A 164 23.69 -0.67 -7.26
CA VAL A 164 24.45 0.49 -6.74
C VAL A 164 24.49 1.63 -7.77
N THR A 165 24.77 1.31 -9.02
CA THR A 165 24.91 2.31 -10.09
C THR A 165 23.58 3.03 -10.37
N ARG A 166 22.46 2.30 -10.40
CA ARG A 166 21.13 2.89 -10.56
C ARG A 166 20.71 3.73 -9.36
N LEU A 167 20.98 3.24 -8.15
CA LEU A 167 20.71 4.02 -6.93
C LEU A 167 21.58 5.29 -6.86
N ALA A 168 22.84 5.22 -7.26
CA ALA A 168 23.73 6.40 -7.36
C ALA A 168 23.17 7.43 -8.35
N ALA A 169 22.72 7.01 -9.53
CA ALA A 169 22.10 7.91 -10.51
C ALA A 169 20.82 8.56 -9.96
N ALA A 170 19.99 7.82 -9.22
CA ALA A 170 18.81 8.37 -8.54
C ALA A 170 19.21 9.39 -7.46
N ARG A 171 20.23 9.09 -6.64
CA ARG A 171 20.74 9.98 -5.60
C ARG A 171 21.32 11.27 -6.19
N ASP A 172 22.11 11.18 -7.26
CA ASP A 172 22.65 12.34 -7.97
C ASP A 172 21.55 13.25 -8.53
N ALA A 173 20.50 12.66 -9.11
CA ALA A 173 19.39 13.41 -9.69
C ALA A 173 18.48 14.07 -8.63
N ILE A 174 18.25 13.42 -7.47
CA ILE A 174 17.40 13.96 -6.42
C ILE A 174 18.12 14.97 -5.51
N GLY A 175 19.44 14.85 -5.39
CA GLY A 175 20.30 15.69 -4.53
C GLY A 175 20.24 15.32 -3.05
N ASP A 176 21.05 16.04 -2.24
CA ASP A 176 21.30 15.69 -0.82
C ASP A 176 20.18 16.06 0.15
N HIS A 177 19.18 16.83 -0.29
CA HIS A 177 18.11 17.34 0.58
C HIS A 177 16.78 16.59 0.41
N ARG A 178 16.77 15.52 -0.37
CA ARG A 178 15.59 14.71 -0.66
C ARG A 178 15.91 13.23 -0.50
N ASP A 179 14.89 12.39 -0.48
CA ASP A 179 15.05 10.99 -0.13
C ASP A 179 14.82 10.04 -1.31
N VAL A 180 15.63 8.99 -1.38
CA VAL A 180 15.45 7.85 -2.29
C VAL A 180 15.29 6.59 -1.45
N ALA A 181 14.19 5.88 -1.61
CA ALA A 181 14.00 4.53 -1.09
C ALA A 181 14.21 3.50 -2.21
N ILE A 182 14.64 2.30 -1.83
CA ILE A 182 14.86 1.20 -2.75
C ILE A 182 14.07 -0.03 -2.28
N ASP A 183 13.42 -0.71 -3.22
CA ASP A 183 12.61 -1.89 -2.98
C ASP A 183 13.24 -3.13 -3.62
N LEU A 184 13.44 -4.17 -2.84
CA LEU A 184 14.02 -5.43 -3.29
C LEU A 184 12.97 -6.51 -3.57
N HIS A 185 11.70 -6.31 -3.16
CA HIS A 185 10.59 -7.26 -3.31
C HIS A 185 10.91 -8.69 -2.82
N GLY A 186 11.85 -8.86 -1.91
CA GLY A 186 12.27 -10.16 -1.42
C GLY A 186 12.93 -11.06 -2.49
N ARG A 187 13.35 -10.51 -3.61
CA ARG A 187 13.89 -11.27 -4.76
C ARG A 187 15.20 -11.98 -4.49
N VAL A 188 15.87 -11.66 -3.39
CA VAL A 188 17.17 -12.24 -3.02
C VAL A 188 17.09 -13.04 -1.72
N GLY A 189 17.99 -13.99 -1.57
CA GLY A 189 18.14 -14.73 -0.33
C GLY A 189 18.85 -13.89 0.75
N VAL A 190 18.85 -14.38 1.99
CA VAL A 190 19.39 -13.67 3.17
C VAL A 190 20.83 -13.16 2.98
N ALA A 191 21.72 -13.99 2.41
CA ALA A 191 23.10 -13.59 2.14
C ALA A 191 23.18 -12.49 1.06
N GLY A 192 22.34 -12.57 0.02
CA GLY A 192 22.21 -11.54 -1.01
C GLY A 192 21.74 -10.21 -0.45
N ALA A 193 20.70 -10.23 0.37
CA ALA A 193 20.16 -9.05 1.04
C ALA A 193 21.25 -8.31 1.86
N ARG A 194 22.00 -9.05 2.67
CA ARG A 194 23.10 -8.45 3.48
C ARG A 194 24.19 -7.82 2.62
N ARG A 195 24.56 -8.46 1.51
CA ARG A 195 25.54 -7.90 0.56
C ARG A 195 25.04 -6.63 -0.11
N ILE A 196 23.77 -6.59 -0.51
CA ILE A 196 23.15 -5.41 -1.12
C ILE A 196 23.08 -4.28 -0.10
N LEU A 197 22.53 -4.53 1.10
CA LEU A 197 22.46 -3.52 2.17
C LEU A 197 23.80 -2.87 2.45
N HIS A 198 24.87 -3.67 2.55
CA HIS A 198 26.24 -3.16 2.73
C HIS A 198 26.72 -2.35 1.53
N ALA A 199 26.42 -2.78 0.29
CA ALA A 199 26.87 -2.12 -0.92
C ALA A 199 26.20 -0.75 -1.17
N VAL A 200 24.96 -0.56 -0.68
CA VAL A 200 24.20 0.69 -0.86
C VAL A 200 24.34 1.66 0.32
N GLU A 201 25.06 1.30 1.38
CA GLU A 201 25.12 2.05 2.64
C GLU A 201 25.63 3.49 2.44
N ASP A 202 26.70 3.68 1.66
CA ASP A 202 27.29 4.99 1.38
C ASP A 202 26.38 5.91 0.57
N LEU A 203 25.36 5.36 -0.12
CA LEU A 203 24.36 6.12 -0.87
C LEU A 203 23.19 6.58 0.01
N GLN A 204 23.17 6.17 1.27
CA GLN A 204 22.21 6.60 2.28
C GLN A 204 20.75 6.51 1.80
N PRO A 205 20.24 5.33 1.36
CA PRO A 205 18.85 5.21 1.02
C PRO A 205 17.97 5.49 2.24
N PHE A 206 16.81 6.10 2.01
CA PHE A 206 15.84 6.44 3.07
C PHE A 206 15.39 5.19 3.84
N PHE A 207 15.18 4.12 3.12
CA PHE A 207 15.04 2.75 3.61
C PHE A 207 15.27 1.75 2.47
N VAL A 208 15.56 0.51 2.83
CA VAL A 208 15.51 -0.65 1.92
C VAL A 208 14.29 -1.48 2.29
N GLU A 209 13.37 -1.61 1.32
CA GLU A 209 12.10 -2.30 1.45
C GLU A 209 12.23 -3.77 1.05
N GLU A 210 11.51 -4.64 1.76
CA GLU A 210 11.40 -6.06 1.48
C GLU A 210 12.74 -6.74 1.15
N PRO A 211 13.75 -6.69 2.06
CA PRO A 211 15.05 -7.27 1.77
C PRO A 211 15.01 -8.79 1.58
N VAL A 212 14.00 -9.45 2.16
CA VAL A 212 13.76 -10.90 2.04
C VAL A 212 12.27 -11.20 2.00
N LEU A 213 11.91 -12.38 1.48
CA LEU A 213 10.55 -12.91 1.48
C LEU A 213 10.00 -13.09 2.92
N PRO A 214 8.67 -13.06 3.10
CA PRO A 214 8.02 -13.38 4.38
C PRO A 214 8.45 -14.74 4.97
N GLU A 215 8.75 -15.72 4.13
CA GLU A 215 9.22 -17.04 4.50
C GLU A 215 10.58 -17.02 5.21
N HIS A 216 11.36 -15.94 5.05
CA HIS A 216 12.70 -15.79 5.62
C HIS A 216 12.72 -14.82 6.84
N MET A 217 11.58 -14.45 7.40
CA MET A 217 11.48 -13.50 8.54
C MET A 217 12.27 -13.93 9.78
N THR A 218 12.54 -15.22 9.95
CA THR A 218 13.36 -15.74 11.07
C THR A 218 14.81 -15.25 11.03
N HIS A 219 15.29 -14.79 9.87
CA HIS A 219 16.64 -14.25 9.66
C HIS A 219 16.70 -12.72 9.71
N LEU A 220 15.59 -12.07 9.96
CA LEU A 220 15.49 -10.61 9.84
C LEU A 220 16.36 -9.87 10.87
N SER A 221 16.49 -10.39 12.09
CA SER A 221 17.37 -9.81 13.11
C SER A 221 18.84 -9.80 12.69
N GLU A 222 19.29 -10.84 11.96
CA GLU A 222 20.64 -10.91 11.40
C GLU A 222 20.84 -9.85 10.31
N ILE A 223 19.84 -9.62 9.47
CA ILE A 223 19.88 -8.61 8.40
C ILE A 223 19.91 -7.21 9.01
N VAL A 224 18.98 -6.90 9.90
CA VAL A 224 18.85 -5.57 10.52
C VAL A 224 20.07 -5.21 11.36
N SER A 225 20.61 -6.14 12.16
CA SER A 225 21.76 -5.86 13.03
C SER A 225 23.08 -5.61 12.30
N THR A 226 23.18 -5.97 11.03
CA THR A 226 24.40 -5.81 10.22
C THR A 226 24.35 -4.61 9.26
N SER A 227 23.30 -3.80 9.31
CA SER A 227 23.15 -2.64 8.42
C SER A 227 22.83 -1.38 9.21
N THR A 228 23.38 -0.23 8.78
CA THR A 228 22.97 1.10 9.25
C THR A 228 21.81 1.66 8.43
N VAL A 229 21.48 1.04 7.29
CA VAL A 229 20.34 1.41 6.45
C VAL A 229 19.07 0.94 7.10
N PRO A 230 18.04 1.81 7.26
CA PRO A 230 16.75 1.42 7.78
C PRO A 230 16.10 0.33 6.90
N VAL A 231 15.63 -0.75 7.53
CA VAL A 231 14.86 -1.80 6.86
C VAL A 231 13.37 -1.51 6.98
N ALA A 232 12.67 -1.62 5.86
CA ALA A 232 11.23 -1.46 5.76
C ALA A 232 10.58 -2.74 5.21
N LEU A 233 9.38 -3.08 5.68
CA LEU A 233 8.58 -4.19 5.15
C LEU A 233 7.14 -4.17 5.66
N GLY A 234 6.27 -4.94 5.02
CA GLY A 234 4.93 -5.17 5.56
C GLY A 234 3.81 -5.32 4.55
N GLU A 235 4.03 -5.07 3.27
CA GLU A 235 3.02 -5.20 2.21
C GLU A 235 2.44 -6.61 2.10
N ARG A 236 3.24 -7.63 2.44
CA ARG A 236 2.88 -9.05 2.43
C ARG A 236 2.57 -9.62 3.81
N LEU A 237 2.26 -8.75 4.80
CA LEU A 237 1.78 -9.10 6.12
C LEU A 237 0.34 -8.60 6.32
N TYR A 238 -0.55 -9.48 6.75
CA TYR A 238 -1.99 -9.24 6.66
C TYR A 238 -2.70 -9.06 8.01
N HIS A 239 -1.96 -9.20 9.12
CA HIS A 239 -2.49 -9.07 10.47
C HIS A 239 -1.43 -8.55 11.44
N ARG A 240 -1.80 -7.70 12.41
CA ARG A 240 -0.87 -7.13 13.41
C ARG A 240 0.03 -8.16 14.11
N ALA A 241 -0.44 -9.38 14.30
CA ALA A 241 0.36 -10.44 14.92
C ALA A 241 1.60 -10.82 14.08
N GLU A 242 1.53 -10.65 12.76
CA GLU A 242 2.63 -10.95 11.84
C GLU A 242 3.73 -9.87 11.91
N PHE A 243 3.40 -8.66 12.37
CA PHE A 243 4.36 -7.57 12.57
C PHE A 243 5.16 -7.69 13.88
N VAL A 244 4.77 -8.54 14.82
CA VAL A 244 5.48 -8.68 16.12
C VAL A 244 6.91 -9.17 15.92
N ALA A 245 7.11 -10.19 15.08
CA ALA A 245 8.45 -10.73 14.83
C ALA A 245 9.38 -9.74 14.11
N PRO A 246 8.98 -9.07 13.01
CA PRO A 246 9.75 -7.99 12.38
C PRO A 246 10.10 -6.84 13.33
N LEU A 247 9.15 -6.38 14.13
CA LEU A 247 9.37 -5.30 15.08
C LEU A 247 10.38 -5.71 16.19
N ASN A 248 10.27 -6.92 16.70
CA ASN A 248 11.26 -7.47 17.65
C ASN A 248 12.64 -7.65 17.02
N ALA A 249 12.73 -7.86 15.71
CA ALA A 249 13.98 -7.90 14.96
C ALA A 249 14.62 -6.52 14.73
N GLY A 250 13.91 -5.43 15.01
CA GLY A 250 14.40 -4.05 14.87
C GLY A 250 14.10 -3.42 13.50
N VAL A 251 13.08 -3.87 12.79
CA VAL A 251 12.60 -3.20 11.57
C VAL A 251 12.21 -1.76 11.91
N ALA A 252 12.77 -0.81 11.15
CA ALA A 252 12.61 0.61 11.40
C ALA A 252 11.31 1.19 10.84
N VAL A 253 10.79 0.61 9.75
CA VAL A 253 9.61 1.10 9.05
C VAL A 253 8.67 -0.06 8.74
N VAL A 254 7.41 0.06 9.15
CA VAL A 254 6.37 -0.90 8.79
C VAL A 254 5.52 -0.36 7.65
N GLN A 255 5.23 -1.22 6.67
CA GLN A 255 4.55 -0.87 5.43
C GLN A 255 3.30 -1.73 5.19
N PRO A 256 2.37 -1.83 6.16
CA PRO A 256 1.10 -2.50 5.90
C PRO A 256 0.33 -1.79 4.80
N ASP A 257 -0.32 -2.55 3.94
CA ASP A 257 -1.26 -2.02 2.95
C ASP A 257 -2.68 -2.02 3.50
N VAL A 258 -3.37 -0.88 3.40
CA VAL A 258 -4.72 -0.70 3.93
C VAL A 258 -5.74 -1.63 3.26
N SER A 259 -5.51 -2.00 2.00
CA SER A 259 -6.37 -2.93 1.24
C SER A 259 -6.01 -4.41 1.44
N HIS A 260 -4.81 -4.71 1.99
CA HIS A 260 -4.37 -6.08 2.22
C HIS A 260 -4.43 -6.47 3.70
N ALA A 261 -4.18 -5.56 4.61
CA ALA A 261 -4.06 -5.83 6.04
C ALA A 261 -5.36 -5.62 6.84
N GLY A 262 -6.51 -5.93 6.25
CA GLY A 262 -7.79 -5.89 6.97
C GLY A 262 -8.36 -4.49 7.22
N GLY A 263 -7.95 -3.48 6.44
CA GLY A 263 -8.56 -2.16 6.38
C GLY A 263 -8.01 -1.13 7.35
N ILE A 264 -8.70 -0.01 7.43
CA ILE A 264 -8.41 1.14 8.31
C ILE A 264 -8.28 0.69 9.77
N SER A 265 -9.20 -0.18 10.21
CA SER A 265 -9.24 -0.70 11.58
C SER A 265 -7.95 -1.43 11.96
N GLU A 266 -7.42 -2.27 11.09
CA GLU A 266 -6.19 -3.03 11.38
C GLU A 266 -4.92 -2.21 11.13
N LEU A 267 -4.89 -1.39 10.07
CA LEU A 267 -3.76 -0.51 9.80
C LEU A 267 -3.45 0.40 10.99
N ARG A 268 -4.49 0.97 11.61
CA ARG A 268 -4.34 1.76 12.83
C ARG A 268 -3.73 0.95 13.99
N ARG A 269 -4.15 -0.30 14.18
CA ARG A 269 -3.62 -1.18 15.25
C ARG A 269 -2.16 -1.54 14.99
N ILE A 270 -1.79 -1.78 13.73
CA ILE A 270 -0.40 -2.02 13.33
C ILE A 270 0.45 -0.77 13.63
N ALA A 271 -0.04 0.41 13.30
CA ALA A 271 0.65 1.67 13.59
C ALA A 271 0.93 1.87 15.09
N VAL A 272 -0.05 1.60 15.96
CA VAL A 272 0.11 1.68 17.42
C VAL A 272 1.10 0.62 17.94
N LEU A 273 1.07 -0.59 17.38
CA LEU A 273 2.04 -1.63 17.70
C LEU A 273 3.46 -1.19 17.31
N ALA A 274 3.64 -0.65 16.10
CA ALA A 274 4.93 -0.14 15.62
C ALA A 274 5.47 0.99 16.50
N ASP A 275 4.63 1.94 16.92
CA ASP A 275 5.00 3.04 17.81
C ASP A 275 5.61 2.54 19.12
N THR A 276 5.08 1.46 19.72
CA THR A 276 5.61 0.86 20.95
C THR A 276 7.02 0.26 20.79
N HIS A 277 7.45 0.02 19.54
CA HIS A 277 8.78 -0.48 19.20
C HIS A 277 9.70 0.62 18.64
N GLY A 278 9.24 1.88 18.60
CA GLY A 278 9.98 2.99 18.02
C GLY A 278 10.06 2.94 16.48
N ALA A 279 9.22 2.12 15.83
CA ALA A 279 9.16 2.01 14.38
C ALA A 279 8.15 3.00 13.77
N MET A 280 8.44 3.44 12.56
CA MET A 280 7.61 4.38 11.81
C MET A 280 6.65 3.65 10.86
N LEU A 281 5.56 4.32 10.51
CA LEU A 281 4.57 3.85 9.55
C LEU A 281 4.80 4.52 8.18
N ALA A 282 4.97 3.71 7.13
CA ALA A 282 4.98 4.16 5.74
C ALA A 282 4.07 3.24 4.91
N PRO A 283 2.75 3.46 4.86
CA PRO A 283 1.83 2.52 4.24
C PRO A 283 2.16 2.26 2.77
N HIS A 284 2.24 0.99 2.40
CA HIS A 284 2.24 0.54 1.02
C HIS A 284 0.90 0.89 0.36
N CYS A 285 0.90 1.46 -0.84
CA CYS A 285 -0.32 1.80 -1.56
C CYS A 285 -0.07 2.07 -3.07
N PRO A 286 0.31 1.09 -3.88
CA PRO A 286 0.40 1.19 -5.35
C PRO A 286 -0.97 0.98 -6.01
N LEU A 287 -2.04 1.15 -5.25
CA LEU A 287 -3.42 0.80 -5.59
C LEU A 287 -4.22 2.00 -6.11
N GLY A 288 -5.53 1.88 -6.10
CA GLY A 288 -6.45 2.88 -6.61
C GLY A 288 -6.82 3.98 -5.61
N PRO A 289 -7.76 4.85 -6.02
CA PRO A 289 -8.08 6.07 -5.29
C PRO A 289 -8.72 5.83 -3.93
N ILE A 290 -9.49 4.75 -3.76
CA ILE A 290 -10.20 4.48 -2.51
C ILE A 290 -9.20 3.97 -1.46
N SER A 291 -8.28 3.10 -1.87
CA SER A 291 -7.18 2.63 -1.03
C SER A 291 -6.32 3.80 -0.55
N LEU A 292 -5.89 4.68 -1.46
CA LEU A 292 -5.09 5.83 -1.10
C LEU A 292 -5.84 6.79 -0.16
N ALA A 293 -7.12 7.06 -0.42
CA ALA A 293 -7.93 7.89 0.45
C ALA A 293 -8.03 7.29 1.87
N ALA A 294 -8.29 5.98 1.98
CA ALA A 294 -8.35 5.28 3.26
C ALA A 294 -7.01 5.33 4.00
N SER A 295 -5.91 5.10 3.29
CA SER A 295 -4.55 5.17 3.84
C SER A 295 -4.20 6.58 4.34
N LEU A 296 -4.54 7.61 3.59
CA LEU A 296 -4.34 9.01 3.98
C LEU A 296 -5.11 9.36 5.25
N GLN A 297 -6.36 8.88 5.44
CA GLN A 297 -7.11 9.11 6.67
C GLN A 297 -6.37 8.56 7.91
N VAL A 298 -5.78 7.37 7.80
CA VAL A 298 -4.96 6.79 8.88
C VAL A 298 -3.68 7.61 9.06
N SER A 299 -3.00 7.97 7.97
CA SER A 299 -1.74 8.73 7.99
C SER A 299 -1.88 10.10 8.62
N PHE A 300 -3.00 10.81 8.41
CA PHE A 300 -3.29 12.08 9.10
C PHE A 300 -3.46 11.92 10.61
N ALA A 301 -4.00 10.78 11.07
CA ALA A 301 -4.31 10.51 12.47
C ALA A 301 -3.21 9.75 13.23
N THR A 302 -2.12 9.34 12.58
CA THR A 302 -1.08 8.46 13.16
C THR A 302 0.16 9.25 13.57
N PRO A 303 0.56 9.29 14.87
CA PRO A 303 1.74 10.04 15.32
C PRO A 303 3.05 9.59 14.69
N ASN A 304 3.33 8.30 14.64
CA ASN A 304 4.55 7.69 14.10
C ASN A 304 4.54 7.48 12.58
N PHE A 305 3.81 8.30 11.84
CA PHE A 305 3.81 8.29 10.37
C PHE A 305 5.10 8.88 9.79
N LEU A 306 5.66 8.24 8.77
CA LEU A 306 6.87 8.65 8.07
C LEU A 306 6.57 9.27 6.70
N ILE A 307 5.99 8.47 5.80
CA ILE A 307 5.72 8.83 4.40
C ILE A 307 4.65 7.90 3.81
N GLN A 308 3.88 8.37 2.83
CA GLN A 308 2.82 7.63 2.16
C GLN A 308 3.21 7.27 0.72
N GLU A 309 3.01 6.02 0.35
CA GLU A 309 3.06 5.58 -1.05
C GLU A 309 1.82 6.03 -1.81
N GLN A 310 1.99 6.27 -3.11
CA GLN A 310 0.90 6.57 -4.03
C GLN A 310 1.23 6.06 -5.44
N SER A 311 0.21 5.78 -6.24
CA SER A 311 0.35 5.09 -7.54
C SER A 311 0.22 6.00 -8.75
N ARG A 312 0.12 7.31 -8.60
CA ARG A 312 -0.03 8.23 -9.73
C ARG A 312 1.15 8.12 -10.68
N GLY A 313 0.88 7.81 -11.95
CA GLY A 313 1.91 7.64 -12.96
C GLY A 313 2.73 6.34 -12.87
N ILE A 314 2.35 5.40 -12.03
CA ILE A 314 3.00 4.09 -11.97
C ILE A 314 2.72 3.31 -13.27
N HIS A 315 3.74 2.65 -13.81
CA HIS A 315 3.66 2.00 -15.13
C HIS A 315 2.63 0.85 -15.22
N TYR A 316 2.19 0.30 -14.07
CA TYR A 316 1.13 -0.71 -14.04
C TYR A 316 -0.27 -0.14 -14.31
N ASN A 317 -0.45 1.16 -14.24
CA ASN A 317 -1.72 1.84 -14.45
C ASN A 317 -1.94 2.17 -15.94
N GLU A 318 -1.86 1.17 -16.80
CA GLU A 318 -2.18 1.32 -18.23
C GLU A 318 -3.67 1.58 -18.42
N SER A 319 -4.02 2.54 -19.26
CA SER A 319 -5.38 2.94 -19.64
C SER A 319 -6.23 3.67 -18.60
N SER A 320 -5.86 3.66 -17.34
CA SER A 320 -6.52 4.40 -16.26
C SER A 320 -5.52 4.77 -15.17
N ASP A 321 -5.70 5.91 -14.55
CA ASP A 321 -4.84 6.37 -13.47
C ASP A 321 -5.64 6.66 -12.20
N LEU A 322 -4.96 6.96 -11.11
CA LEU A 322 -5.48 7.20 -9.77
C LEU A 322 -6.71 8.12 -9.72
N THR A 323 -6.80 9.09 -10.62
CA THR A 323 -7.89 10.06 -10.66
C THR A 323 -9.05 9.71 -11.59
N SER A 324 -8.96 8.62 -12.34
CA SER A 324 -9.91 8.28 -13.41
C SER A 324 -11.35 8.03 -12.95
N TYR A 325 -11.54 7.68 -11.66
CA TYR A 325 -12.86 7.36 -11.09
C TYR A 325 -13.31 8.36 -10.03
N LEU A 326 -12.72 9.55 -10.00
CA LEU A 326 -13.07 10.61 -9.07
C LEU A 326 -13.91 11.69 -9.73
N VAL A 327 -14.95 12.17 -9.02
CA VAL A 327 -15.68 13.37 -9.43
C VAL A 327 -14.80 14.62 -9.32
N ASP A 328 -13.99 14.69 -8.26
CA ASP A 328 -13.01 15.75 -8.03
C ASP A 328 -11.63 15.14 -7.72
N PRO A 329 -10.62 15.35 -8.59
CA PRO A 329 -9.26 14.85 -8.38
C PRO A 329 -8.42 15.69 -7.42
N THR A 330 -8.91 16.86 -6.97
CA THR A 330 -8.17 17.81 -6.12
C THR A 330 -7.55 17.18 -4.88
N PRO A 331 -8.20 16.21 -4.16
CA PRO A 331 -7.60 15.57 -2.98
C PRO A 331 -6.26 14.87 -3.25
N PHE A 332 -5.98 14.52 -4.51
CA PHE A 332 -4.73 13.86 -4.92
C PHE A 332 -3.81 14.80 -5.72
N THR A 333 -3.94 16.09 -5.49
CA THR A 333 -2.97 17.07 -5.98
C THR A 333 -1.87 17.27 -4.93
N TRP A 334 -0.63 16.93 -5.29
CA TRP A 334 0.49 17.03 -4.37
C TRP A 334 1.06 18.44 -4.36
N VAL A 335 1.15 19.05 -3.19
CA VAL A 335 1.77 20.38 -3.00
C VAL A 335 3.14 20.19 -2.34
N ASN A 336 4.21 20.44 -3.07
CA ASN A 336 5.59 20.24 -2.60
C ASN A 336 5.79 18.84 -2.00
N GLY A 337 5.33 17.80 -2.71
CA GLY A 337 5.45 16.40 -2.28
C GLY A 337 4.57 16.02 -1.09
N HIS A 338 3.46 16.73 -0.86
CA HIS A 338 2.53 16.45 0.24
C HIS A 338 1.08 16.44 -0.24
N ALA A 339 0.29 15.56 0.35
CA ALA A 339 -1.15 15.63 0.37
C ALA A 339 -1.60 16.61 1.47
N GLU A 340 -2.43 17.59 1.10
CA GLU A 340 -2.99 18.55 2.05
C GLU A 340 -4.19 17.96 2.79
N TRP A 341 -4.46 18.47 4.00
CA TRP A 341 -5.63 18.06 4.77
C TRP A 341 -6.93 18.32 4.01
N ASN A 342 -7.77 17.27 3.92
CA ASN A 342 -9.10 17.35 3.32
C ASN A 342 -10.17 17.13 4.40
N PRO A 343 -11.02 18.15 4.72
CA PRO A 343 -12.03 18.06 5.78
C PRO A 343 -13.33 17.38 5.34
N LEU A 344 -13.45 16.93 4.10
CA LEU A 344 -14.68 16.32 3.61
C LEU A 344 -15.03 15.03 4.38
N PRO A 345 -16.33 14.77 4.63
CA PRO A 345 -16.79 13.57 5.33
C PRO A 345 -16.36 12.26 4.66
N GLY A 346 -16.31 11.21 5.47
CA GLY A 346 -15.94 9.87 5.00
C GLY A 346 -14.46 9.78 4.68
N LEU A 347 -14.11 9.14 3.56
CA LEU A 347 -12.75 9.04 3.06
C LEU A 347 -12.23 10.35 2.45
N GLY A 348 -13.09 11.38 2.33
CA GLY A 348 -12.71 12.67 1.77
C GLY A 348 -12.67 12.71 0.24
N ILE A 349 -13.22 11.72 -0.44
CA ILE A 349 -13.32 11.65 -1.91
C ILE A 349 -14.75 11.36 -2.36
N SER A 350 -15.05 11.70 -3.61
CA SER A 350 -16.32 11.37 -4.26
C SER A 350 -16.03 10.50 -5.49
N ILE A 351 -16.58 9.29 -5.50
CA ILE A 351 -16.42 8.35 -6.61
C ILE A 351 -17.47 8.66 -7.69
N ASP A 352 -17.02 8.71 -8.95
CA ASP A 352 -17.90 8.72 -10.13
C ASP A 352 -18.47 7.32 -10.36
N GLU A 353 -19.61 7.03 -9.74
CA GLU A 353 -20.29 5.73 -9.87
C GLU A 353 -20.65 5.42 -11.33
N THR A 354 -20.95 6.44 -12.13
CA THR A 354 -21.27 6.23 -13.55
C THR A 354 -20.04 5.71 -14.31
N ALA A 355 -18.88 6.31 -14.08
CA ALA A 355 -17.61 5.86 -14.66
C ALA A 355 -17.24 4.45 -14.18
N VAL A 356 -17.39 4.17 -12.88
CA VAL A 356 -17.14 2.84 -12.29
C VAL A 356 -18.02 1.77 -12.92
N ARG A 357 -19.33 2.00 -13.02
CA ARG A 357 -20.29 1.05 -13.64
C ARG A 357 -20.04 0.86 -15.13
N ALA A 358 -19.58 1.88 -15.82
CA ALA A 358 -19.20 1.77 -17.23
C ALA A 358 -17.92 0.94 -17.38
N ALA A 359 -16.92 1.16 -16.54
CA ALA A 359 -15.65 0.45 -16.55
C ALA A 359 -15.79 -1.04 -16.19
N ASP A 360 -16.66 -1.39 -15.23
CA ASP A 360 -16.93 -2.78 -14.82
C ASP A 360 -17.48 -3.65 -15.97
N LYS A 361 -18.18 -3.03 -16.95
CA LYS A 361 -18.66 -3.77 -18.14
C LYS A 361 -17.51 -4.33 -18.99
N THR A 362 -16.39 -3.65 -19.00
CA THR A 362 -15.16 -4.10 -19.68
C THR A 362 -14.30 -4.92 -18.72
N GLY A 363 -14.22 -4.50 -17.47
CA GLY A 363 -13.37 -5.12 -16.45
C GLY A 363 -11.89 -5.08 -16.82
N HIS A 364 -11.11 -5.95 -16.21
CA HIS A 364 -9.71 -6.18 -16.54
C HIS A 364 -9.35 -7.66 -16.36
N THR A 365 -8.28 -8.07 -17.04
CA THR A 365 -7.71 -9.42 -16.94
C THR A 365 -6.26 -9.39 -16.44
N TRP A 366 -5.91 -8.36 -15.72
CA TRP A 366 -4.54 -8.18 -15.24
C TRP A 366 -4.08 -9.35 -14.36
N ARG A 367 -2.85 -9.82 -14.60
CA ARG A 367 -2.20 -10.90 -13.83
C ARG A 367 -0.77 -10.51 -13.54
N ASN A 368 -0.26 -10.97 -12.40
CA ASN A 368 1.17 -10.86 -12.09
C ASN A 368 1.98 -11.58 -13.18
N PRO A 369 3.06 -10.98 -13.68
CA PRO A 369 3.95 -11.68 -14.59
C PRO A 369 4.60 -12.88 -13.91
N VAL A 370 4.86 -13.92 -14.69
CA VAL A 370 5.63 -15.07 -14.25
C VAL A 370 7.02 -14.97 -14.85
N TRP A 371 8.02 -14.80 -13.99
CA TRP A 371 9.40 -14.67 -14.42
C TRP A 371 10.15 -16.01 -14.35
N THR A 372 11.05 -16.21 -15.30
CA THR A 372 11.99 -17.34 -15.32
C THR A 372 13.39 -16.83 -15.58
N HIS A 373 14.37 -17.47 -14.95
CA HIS A 373 15.79 -17.31 -15.25
C HIS A 373 16.15 -17.92 -16.62
N GLU A 374 17.36 -17.68 -17.11
CA GLU A 374 17.83 -18.20 -18.41
C GLU A 374 17.85 -19.75 -18.46
N ASP A 375 18.04 -20.39 -17.31
CA ASP A 375 18.02 -21.84 -17.17
C ASP A 375 16.61 -22.43 -17.07
N GLY A 376 15.56 -21.59 -17.13
CA GLY A 376 14.16 -22.00 -17.04
C GLY A 376 13.61 -22.15 -15.62
N SER A 377 14.42 -21.95 -14.57
CA SER A 377 13.92 -21.90 -13.19
C SER A 377 13.10 -20.65 -12.93
N PHE A 378 12.14 -20.72 -11.99
CA PHE A 378 11.30 -19.56 -11.64
C PHE A 378 12.10 -18.53 -10.86
N ALA A 379 11.83 -17.26 -11.17
CA ALA A 379 12.34 -16.08 -10.45
C ALA A 379 11.22 -15.39 -9.69
N GLU A 380 11.56 -14.76 -8.58
CA GLU A 380 10.64 -13.88 -7.84
C GLU A 380 10.35 -12.59 -8.64
N TRP A 381 9.06 -12.19 -8.60
CA TRP A 381 8.59 -10.99 -9.30
C TRP A 381 8.42 -9.81 -8.33
#